data_ab9e900d74f89213b252c860e5d89c71
#
_entry.id   ab9e900d74f89213b252c860e5d89c71
#
_cell.length_a   1.000
_cell.length_b   1.000
_cell.length_c   1.000
_cell.angle_alpha   90.00
_cell.angle_beta   90.00
_cell.angle_gamma   90.00
#
_symmetry.space_group_name_H-M   'P 1'
#
loop_
_entity.id
_entity.type
_entity.pdbx_description
1 polymer ?
#
loop_
_entity_poly.entity_id
_entity_poly.type
_entity_poly.pdbx_seq_one_letter_code
_entity_poly.pdbx_strand_id
1 'polypeptide(L)'
;AFEEWGDDKFRSIDAGCGNGWVVRLLKMMPNCVESMGVDGATSMIERANEIDPDGTYIGADLSTWNPDELVDLVHSMEVLYYLDDIPAFLNRVYTHWLRDGGIFAFGIDHYYENADCHGWSEKVGVRMAMHSENEWRQMVENSGFKVIRMFRAAKTQEWAGTLTFILKKTS
;
A
#
# COMPACT_ATOMS: atom_id res chain seq x y z
N ALA A 1 -1.19 -12.29 0.85
CA ALA A 1 0.15 -12.06 0.31
C ALA A 1 1.13 -13.13 0.80
N PHE A 2 1.11 -13.48 2.07
CA PHE A 2 2.11 -14.40 2.67
C PHE A 2 1.90 -15.88 2.30
N GLU A 3 0.70 -16.30 1.96
CA GLU A 3 0.43 -17.66 1.44
C GLU A 3 1.14 -17.92 0.10
N GLU A 4 1.49 -16.86 -0.64
CA GLU A 4 2.20 -16.92 -1.92
C GLU A 4 3.73 -16.91 -1.77
N TRP A 5 4.24 -16.60 -0.56
CA TRP A 5 5.68 -16.38 -0.32
C TRP A 5 6.43 -17.62 0.21
N GLY A 6 5.72 -18.50 0.91
CA GLY A 6 6.35 -19.64 1.58
C GLY A 6 7.36 -19.20 2.66
N ASP A 7 8.50 -19.93 2.74
CA ASP A 7 9.56 -19.67 3.72
C ASP A 7 10.69 -18.77 3.17
N ASP A 8 10.54 -18.20 1.97
CA ASP A 8 11.56 -17.36 1.36
C ASP A 8 11.74 -16.05 2.15
N LYS A 9 12.99 -15.62 2.24
CA LYS A 9 13.34 -14.33 2.85
C LYS A 9 12.83 -13.18 2.00
N PHE A 10 12.34 -12.12 2.64
CA PHE A 10 11.83 -10.95 1.95
C PHE A 10 12.22 -9.63 2.61
N ARG A 11 12.30 -8.60 1.77
CA ARG A 11 12.37 -7.17 2.16
C ARG A 11 11.05 -6.51 1.82
N SER A 12 10.62 -5.54 2.64
CA SER A 12 9.34 -4.88 2.43
C SER A 12 9.39 -3.37 2.60
N ILE A 13 8.45 -2.71 1.93
CA ILE A 13 8.13 -1.29 2.12
C ILE A 13 6.65 -1.17 2.47
N ASP A 14 6.34 -0.39 3.51
CA ASP A 14 5.00 0.07 3.81
C ASP A 14 4.85 1.51 3.29
N ALA A 15 4.12 1.68 2.19
CA ALA A 15 3.90 2.97 1.53
C ALA A 15 2.70 3.68 2.14
N GLY A 16 2.93 4.85 2.75
CA GLY A 16 1.98 5.54 3.62
C GLY A 16 1.90 4.85 4.98
N CYS A 17 3.05 4.65 5.59
CA CYS A 17 3.20 3.82 6.79
C CYS A 17 2.59 4.42 8.07
N GLY A 18 2.20 5.70 8.06
CA GLY A 18 1.71 6.39 9.23
C GLY A 18 2.66 6.25 10.41
N ASN A 19 2.17 5.76 11.54
CA ASN A 19 2.98 5.54 12.74
C ASN A 19 3.81 4.23 12.71
N GLY A 20 3.92 3.55 11.57
CA GLY A 20 4.79 2.40 11.36
C GLY A 20 4.30 1.07 11.92
N TRP A 21 3.01 0.91 12.25
CA TRP A 21 2.50 -0.33 12.87
C TRP A 21 2.66 -1.56 11.98
N VAL A 22 2.48 -1.42 10.65
CA VAL A 22 2.66 -2.53 9.69
C VAL A 22 4.14 -2.88 9.57
N VAL A 23 5.03 -1.90 9.53
CA VAL A 23 6.48 -2.12 9.51
C VAL A 23 6.90 -2.99 10.69
N ARG A 24 6.45 -2.64 11.91
CA ARG A 24 6.74 -3.44 13.12
C ARG A 24 6.14 -4.84 13.04
N LEU A 25 4.93 -4.98 12.50
CA LEU A 25 4.29 -6.28 12.33
C LEU A 25 5.09 -7.17 11.35
N LEU A 26 5.52 -6.61 10.24
CA LEU A 26 6.31 -7.33 9.24
C LEU A 26 7.68 -7.77 9.79
N LYS A 27 8.35 -6.89 10.55
CA LYS A 27 9.62 -7.21 11.22
C LYS A 27 9.53 -8.41 12.19
N MET A 28 8.36 -8.71 12.73
CA MET A 28 8.14 -9.88 13.60
C MET A 28 8.07 -11.19 12.83
N MET A 29 7.96 -11.17 11.51
CA MET A 29 7.90 -12.37 10.68
C MET A 29 9.28 -13.00 10.56
N PRO A 30 9.42 -14.34 10.75
CA PRO A 30 10.73 -15.01 10.82
C PRO A 30 11.60 -14.87 9.56
N ASN A 31 10.95 -14.69 8.41
CA ASN A 31 11.60 -14.56 7.11
C ASN A 31 11.71 -13.10 6.60
N CYS A 32 11.24 -12.13 7.37
CA CYS A 32 11.46 -10.71 7.07
C CYS A 32 12.90 -10.32 7.38
N VAL A 33 13.65 -9.96 6.34
CA VAL A 33 15.04 -9.49 6.48
C VAL A 33 15.09 -8.02 6.85
N GLU A 34 14.19 -7.24 6.24
CA GLU A 34 14.09 -5.80 6.41
C GLU A 34 12.67 -5.33 6.10
N SER A 35 12.19 -4.39 6.90
CA SER A 35 10.94 -3.70 6.63
C SER A 35 11.14 -2.21 6.91
N MET A 36 10.78 -1.37 5.95
CA MET A 36 10.85 0.09 6.09
C MET A 36 9.49 0.72 5.81
N GLY A 37 9.26 1.89 6.41
CA GLY A 37 8.07 2.70 6.19
C GLY A 37 8.39 4.01 5.48
N VAL A 38 7.52 4.43 4.57
CA VAL A 38 7.61 5.73 3.90
C VAL A 38 6.28 6.46 4.05
N ASP A 39 6.31 7.73 4.46
CA ASP A 39 5.11 8.55 4.59
C ASP A 39 5.43 10.02 4.31
N GLY A 40 4.48 10.73 3.67
CA GLY A 40 4.59 12.16 3.40
C GLY A 40 4.35 13.05 4.62
N ALA A 41 3.70 12.53 5.67
CA ALA A 41 3.37 13.29 6.87
C ALA A 41 4.51 13.24 7.89
N THR A 42 5.26 14.34 8.03
CA THR A 42 6.40 14.46 8.97
C THR A 42 6.03 14.04 10.40
N SER A 43 4.86 14.46 10.89
CA SER A 43 4.40 14.11 12.25
C SER A 43 4.16 12.61 12.43
N MET A 44 3.78 11.89 11.38
CA MET A 44 3.63 10.43 11.43
C MET A 44 4.98 9.74 11.49
N ILE A 45 5.96 10.21 10.73
CA ILE A 45 7.34 9.70 10.77
C ILE A 45 7.98 9.97 12.14
N GLU A 46 7.82 11.16 12.70
CA GLU A 46 8.27 11.47 14.06
C GLU A 46 7.66 10.49 15.07
N ARG A 47 6.34 10.26 14.97
CA ARG A 47 5.64 9.32 15.83
C ARG A 47 6.10 7.87 15.64
N ALA A 48 6.38 7.44 14.41
CA ALA A 48 6.91 6.11 14.13
C ALA A 48 8.28 5.92 14.79
N ASN A 49 9.19 6.89 14.67
CA ASN A 49 10.51 6.87 15.29
C ASN A 49 10.46 6.93 16.82
N GLU A 50 9.49 7.64 17.42
CA GLU A 50 9.29 7.60 18.88
C GLU A 50 8.88 6.20 19.38
N ILE A 51 8.04 5.49 18.61
CA ILE A 51 7.53 4.17 19.00
C ILE A 51 8.57 3.06 18.76
N ASP A 52 9.30 3.14 17.65
CA ASP A 52 10.31 2.16 17.22
C ASP A 52 11.59 2.90 16.77
N PRO A 53 12.44 3.33 17.74
CA PRO A 53 13.66 4.08 17.43
C PRO A 53 14.68 3.32 16.55
N ASP A 54 14.62 2.00 16.57
CA ASP A 54 15.47 1.12 15.75
C ASP A 54 14.83 0.76 14.39
N GLY A 55 13.68 1.36 14.09
CA GLY A 55 12.96 1.21 12.82
C GLY A 55 13.56 2.07 11.71
N THR A 56 13.20 1.73 10.48
CA THR A 56 13.54 2.54 9.31
C THR A 56 12.28 3.23 8.80
N TYR A 57 12.19 4.55 9.06
CA TYR A 57 11.05 5.37 8.65
C TYR A 57 11.54 6.61 7.89
N ILE A 58 11.01 6.79 6.67
CA ILE A 58 11.46 7.81 5.72
C ILE A 58 10.33 8.79 5.46
N GLY A 59 10.59 10.09 5.75
CA GLY A 59 9.67 11.17 5.38
C GLY A 59 9.89 11.54 3.92
N ALA A 60 9.00 11.14 3.02
CA ALA A 60 9.12 11.42 1.59
C ALA A 60 7.77 11.39 0.86
N ASP A 61 7.72 12.13 -0.24
CA ASP A 61 6.59 12.12 -1.16
C ASP A 61 6.60 10.83 -2.00
N LEU A 62 5.57 9.99 -1.83
CA LEU A 62 5.41 8.72 -2.54
C LEU A 62 5.36 8.90 -4.07
N SER A 63 4.97 10.07 -4.56
CA SER A 63 4.88 10.34 -6.00
C SER A 63 6.26 10.49 -6.66
N THR A 64 7.31 10.76 -5.89
CA THR A 64 8.66 11.05 -6.41
C THR A 64 9.75 10.16 -5.83
N TRP A 65 9.58 9.66 -4.60
CA TRP A 65 10.56 8.83 -3.92
C TRP A 65 10.71 7.43 -4.54
N ASN A 66 11.92 6.89 -4.47
CA ASN A 66 12.21 5.49 -4.80
C ASN A 66 13.17 4.90 -3.76
N PRO A 67 13.09 3.59 -3.47
CA PRO A 67 14.08 2.91 -2.65
C PRO A 67 15.43 2.78 -3.37
N ASP A 68 16.50 2.68 -2.61
CA ASP A 68 17.85 2.42 -3.13
C ASP A 68 17.98 0.99 -3.69
N GLU A 69 17.25 0.03 -3.13
CA GLU A 69 17.21 -1.36 -3.57
C GLU A 69 15.76 -1.82 -3.78
N LEU A 70 15.59 -2.68 -4.79
CA LEU A 70 14.29 -3.29 -5.06
C LEU A 70 13.90 -4.25 -3.91
N VAL A 71 12.62 -4.26 -3.57
CA VAL A 71 12.06 -5.10 -2.52
C VAL A 71 11.18 -6.21 -3.07
N ASP A 72 10.84 -7.14 -2.20
CA ASP A 72 10.00 -8.29 -2.52
C ASP A 72 8.52 -8.00 -2.29
N LEU A 73 8.21 -7.16 -1.28
CA LEU A 73 6.86 -6.80 -0.90
C LEU A 73 6.71 -5.28 -0.76
N VAL A 74 5.72 -4.73 -1.41
CA VAL A 74 5.20 -3.40 -1.09
C VAL A 74 3.81 -3.57 -0.50
N HIS A 75 3.56 -2.92 0.63
CA HIS A 75 2.25 -2.83 1.27
C HIS A 75 1.78 -1.37 1.25
N SER A 76 0.47 -1.15 1.20
CA SER A 76 -0.13 0.18 1.38
C SER A 76 -1.57 0.03 1.86
N MET A 77 -1.97 0.76 2.89
CA MET A 77 -3.32 0.71 3.44
C MET A 77 -3.87 2.11 3.63
N GLU A 78 -5.03 2.39 3.03
CA GLU A 78 -5.74 3.66 3.15
C GLU A 78 -4.95 4.89 2.64
N VAL A 79 -4.19 4.73 1.55
CA VAL A 79 -3.27 5.77 1.05
C VAL A 79 -3.54 6.18 -0.40
N LEU A 80 -3.75 5.21 -1.30
CA LEU A 80 -3.68 5.47 -2.74
C LEU A 80 -4.67 6.53 -3.24
N TYR A 81 -5.82 6.65 -2.62
CA TYR A 81 -6.84 7.63 -2.99
C TYR A 81 -6.48 9.08 -2.61
N TYR A 82 -5.40 9.31 -1.83
CA TYR A 82 -4.84 10.65 -1.57
C TYR A 82 -3.90 11.11 -2.67
N LEU A 83 -3.38 10.19 -3.50
CA LEU A 83 -2.42 10.51 -4.56
C LEU A 83 -3.10 11.26 -5.71
N ASP A 84 -2.39 12.22 -6.29
CA ASP A 84 -2.88 12.98 -7.43
C ASP A 84 -2.89 12.17 -8.72
N ASP A 85 -1.90 11.29 -8.90
CA ASP A 85 -1.75 10.41 -10.07
C ASP A 85 -1.50 8.96 -9.62
N ILE A 86 -2.60 8.25 -9.38
CA ILE A 86 -2.58 6.83 -8.98
C ILE A 86 -1.91 5.95 -10.04
N PRO A 87 -2.22 6.06 -11.35
CA PRO A 87 -1.53 5.31 -12.40
C PRO A 87 -0.01 5.50 -12.40
N ALA A 88 0.48 6.74 -12.22
CA ALA A 88 1.91 7.01 -12.14
C ALA A 88 2.55 6.33 -10.92
N PHE A 89 1.87 6.34 -9.77
CA PHE A 89 2.35 5.65 -8.58
C PHE A 89 2.38 4.12 -8.77
N LEU A 90 1.33 3.52 -9.31
CA LEU A 90 1.29 2.09 -9.62
C LEU A 90 2.43 1.68 -10.55
N ASN A 91 2.67 2.47 -11.61
CA ASN A 91 3.79 2.25 -12.53
C ASN A 91 5.14 2.39 -11.83
N ARG A 92 5.31 3.37 -10.93
CA ARG A 92 6.53 3.57 -10.14
C ARG A 92 6.81 2.36 -9.25
N VAL A 93 5.82 1.86 -8.52
CA VAL A 93 5.96 0.65 -7.69
C VAL A 93 6.37 -0.53 -8.56
N TYR A 94 5.73 -0.70 -9.73
CA TYR A 94 6.06 -1.78 -10.66
C TYR A 94 7.50 -1.69 -11.16
N THR A 95 7.96 -0.50 -11.60
CA THR A 95 9.23 -0.35 -12.31
C THR A 95 10.42 -0.13 -11.39
N HIS A 96 10.23 0.58 -10.26
CA HIS A 96 11.33 1.09 -9.45
C HIS A 96 11.38 0.54 -8.03
N TRP A 97 10.31 -0.11 -7.53
CA TRP A 97 10.28 -0.58 -6.14
C TRP A 97 10.36 -2.10 -6.04
N LEU A 98 9.68 -2.82 -6.91
CA LEU A 98 9.57 -4.28 -6.82
C LEU A 98 10.57 -5.01 -7.70
N ARG A 99 11.09 -6.13 -7.18
CA ARG A 99 11.78 -7.15 -7.98
C ARG A 99 10.78 -7.88 -8.88
N ASP A 100 11.30 -8.53 -9.90
CA ASP A 100 10.50 -9.47 -10.68
C ASP A 100 9.96 -10.60 -9.78
N GLY A 101 8.68 -10.90 -9.92
CA GLY A 101 7.97 -11.80 -9.04
C GLY A 101 7.52 -11.19 -7.70
N GLY A 102 7.90 -9.95 -7.40
CA GLY A 102 7.51 -9.21 -6.20
C GLY A 102 6.00 -8.93 -6.11
N ILE A 103 5.54 -8.72 -4.89
CA ILE A 103 4.12 -8.53 -4.57
C ILE A 103 3.85 -7.08 -4.16
N PHE A 104 2.77 -6.51 -4.70
CA PHE A 104 2.16 -5.30 -4.16
C PHE A 104 0.80 -5.64 -3.57
N ALA A 105 0.63 -5.40 -2.28
CA ALA A 105 -0.63 -5.59 -1.57
C ALA A 105 -1.14 -4.24 -1.07
N PHE A 106 -2.34 -3.83 -1.47
CA PHE A 106 -2.94 -2.61 -0.94
C PHE A 106 -4.44 -2.78 -0.64
N GLY A 107 -4.93 -1.95 0.27
CA GLY A 107 -6.35 -1.87 0.63
C GLY A 107 -6.82 -0.44 0.71
N ILE A 108 -8.08 -0.23 0.35
CA ILE A 108 -8.75 1.07 0.37
C ILE A 108 -10.21 0.92 0.81
N ASP A 109 -10.69 1.86 1.62
CA ASP A 109 -12.10 1.98 1.98
C ASP A 109 -12.81 3.05 1.15
N HIS A 110 -12.05 3.99 0.55
CA HIS A 110 -12.57 5.05 -0.28
C HIS A 110 -12.71 4.60 -1.75
N TYR A 111 -13.84 3.97 -2.08
CA TYR A 111 -14.19 3.53 -3.44
C TYR A 111 -15.72 3.63 -3.65
N TYR A 112 -16.14 3.75 -4.91
CA TYR A 112 -17.51 4.13 -5.27
C TYR A 112 -18.59 3.20 -4.71
N GLU A 113 -18.37 1.89 -4.68
CA GLU A 113 -19.32 0.89 -4.18
C GLU A 113 -19.40 0.83 -2.64
N ASN A 114 -18.55 1.58 -1.92
CA ASN A 114 -18.65 1.79 -0.48
C ASN A 114 -19.37 3.11 -0.19
N ALA A 115 -20.69 3.05 -0.01
CA ALA A 115 -21.50 4.25 0.21
C ALA A 115 -21.12 5.03 1.47
N ASP A 116 -20.56 4.37 2.49
CA ASP A 116 -20.17 4.99 3.76
C ASP A 116 -19.03 5.98 3.60
N CYS A 117 -18.19 5.83 2.56
CA CYS A 117 -17.08 6.74 2.30
C CYS A 117 -17.49 7.99 1.48
N HIS A 118 -18.69 8.03 0.93
CA HIS A 118 -19.17 9.17 0.18
C HIS A 118 -19.23 10.40 1.11
N GLY A 119 -18.60 11.50 0.71
CA GLY A 119 -18.49 12.72 1.52
C GLY A 119 -17.33 12.74 2.54
N TRP A 120 -16.46 11.72 2.60
CA TRP A 120 -15.27 11.77 3.47
C TRP A 120 -14.34 12.92 3.09
N SER A 121 -14.08 13.12 1.80
CA SER A 121 -13.25 14.22 1.30
C SER A 121 -13.71 15.59 1.83
N GLU A 122 -15.01 15.84 1.83
CA GLU A 122 -15.59 17.08 2.36
C GLU A 122 -15.46 17.18 3.88
N LYS A 123 -15.71 16.06 4.60
CA LYS A 123 -15.66 16.04 6.08
C LYS A 123 -14.26 16.30 6.63
N VAL A 124 -13.23 15.78 5.97
CA VAL A 124 -11.84 15.93 6.44
C VAL A 124 -11.11 17.10 5.75
N GLY A 125 -11.71 17.69 4.72
CA GLY A 125 -11.12 18.82 3.99
C GLY A 125 -9.88 18.44 3.17
N VAL A 126 -9.77 17.16 2.76
CA VAL A 126 -8.65 16.65 1.96
C VAL A 126 -9.20 16.02 0.69
N ARG A 127 -8.57 16.30 -0.44
CA ARG A 127 -8.91 15.66 -1.72
C ARG A 127 -8.69 14.15 -1.62
N MET A 128 -9.70 13.39 -2.04
CA MET A 128 -9.66 11.95 -2.17
C MET A 128 -10.21 11.55 -3.54
N ALA A 129 -9.47 10.77 -4.30
CA ALA A 129 -9.93 10.27 -5.58
C ALA A 129 -10.98 9.18 -5.38
N MET A 130 -12.14 9.32 -6.05
CA MET A 130 -13.24 8.35 -6.02
C MET A 130 -13.23 7.55 -7.31
N HIS A 131 -12.97 6.25 -7.22
CA HIS A 131 -13.02 5.32 -8.34
C HIS A 131 -13.86 4.09 -7.96
N SER A 132 -14.51 3.51 -8.96
CA SER A 132 -15.18 2.21 -8.82
C SER A 132 -14.17 1.06 -8.75
N GLU A 133 -14.61 -0.10 -8.27
CA GLU A 133 -13.81 -1.33 -8.29
C GLU A 133 -13.27 -1.67 -9.68
N ASN A 134 -14.08 -1.42 -10.71
CA ASN A 134 -13.68 -1.69 -12.09
C ASN A 134 -12.58 -0.72 -12.57
N GLU A 135 -12.68 0.57 -12.23
CA GLU A 135 -11.65 1.56 -12.54
C GLU A 135 -10.34 1.26 -11.80
N TRP A 136 -10.40 0.87 -10.53
CA TRP A 136 -9.24 0.41 -9.76
C TRP A 136 -8.56 -0.78 -10.44
N ARG A 137 -9.35 -1.79 -10.83
CA ARG A 137 -8.84 -2.96 -11.56
C ARG A 137 -8.16 -2.56 -12.86
N GLN A 138 -8.78 -1.69 -13.66
CA GLN A 138 -8.20 -1.23 -14.94
C GLN A 138 -6.89 -0.48 -14.75
N MET A 139 -6.79 0.41 -13.74
CA MET A 139 -5.56 1.14 -13.44
C MET A 139 -4.42 0.16 -13.08
N VAL A 140 -4.71 -0.84 -12.26
CA VAL A 140 -3.76 -1.88 -11.86
C VAL A 140 -3.28 -2.70 -13.07
N GLU A 141 -4.20 -3.20 -13.88
CA GLU A 141 -3.88 -4.01 -15.06
C GLU A 141 -3.08 -3.20 -16.10
N ASN A 142 -3.43 -1.92 -16.31
CA ASN A 142 -2.72 -1.02 -17.20
C ASN A 142 -1.28 -0.69 -16.72
N SER A 143 -1.02 -0.83 -15.43
CA SER A 143 0.33 -0.64 -14.86
C SER A 143 1.23 -1.88 -15.00
N GLY A 144 0.74 -2.95 -15.65
CA GLY A 144 1.49 -4.17 -15.91
C GLY A 144 1.39 -5.24 -14.81
N PHE A 145 0.74 -4.95 -13.70
CA PHE A 145 0.54 -5.93 -12.63
C PHE A 145 -0.41 -7.05 -13.04
N LYS A 146 -0.07 -8.28 -12.64
CA LYS A 146 -1.02 -9.39 -12.63
C LYS A 146 -1.82 -9.34 -11.33
N VAL A 147 -3.14 -9.24 -11.42
CA VAL A 147 -4.03 -9.37 -10.27
C VAL A 147 -4.08 -10.83 -9.83
N ILE A 148 -3.53 -11.13 -8.66
CA ILE A 148 -3.60 -12.47 -8.05
C ILE A 148 -4.93 -12.64 -7.32
N ARG A 149 -5.31 -11.63 -6.50
CA ARG A 149 -6.58 -11.60 -5.79
C ARG A 149 -7.11 -10.17 -5.73
N MET A 150 -8.42 -10.03 -5.84
CA MET A 150 -9.17 -8.82 -5.54
C MET A 150 -10.38 -9.24 -4.71
N PHE A 151 -10.56 -8.66 -3.55
CA PHE A 151 -11.63 -9.02 -2.63
C PHE A 151 -11.95 -7.88 -1.67
N ARG A 152 -13.07 -7.95 -1.00
CA ARG A 152 -13.47 -7.02 0.06
C ARG A 152 -13.17 -7.67 1.42
N ALA A 153 -12.10 -7.22 2.10
CA ALA A 153 -11.74 -7.71 3.42
C ALA A 153 -12.75 -7.25 4.47
N ALA A 154 -13.04 -8.11 5.44
CA ALA A 154 -13.95 -7.85 6.56
C ALA A 154 -15.36 -7.36 6.18
N LYS A 155 -15.82 -7.61 4.95
CA LYS A 155 -17.19 -7.27 4.50
C LYS A 155 -18.24 -7.91 5.41
N THR A 156 -19.23 -7.11 5.80
CA THR A 156 -20.41 -7.55 6.56
C THR A 156 -21.70 -7.21 5.81
N GLN A 157 -22.86 -7.39 6.47
CA GLN A 157 -24.15 -6.92 5.92
C GLN A 157 -24.27 -5.39 5.99
N GLU A 158 -23.59 -4.75 6.94
CA GLU A 158 -23.66 -3.31 7.22
C GLU A 158 -22.47 -2.54 6.65
N TRP A 159 -21.39 -3.21 6.30
CA TRP A 159 -20.17 -2.58 5.79
C TRP A 159 -19.65 -3.24 4.52
N ALA A 160 -19.30 -2.39 3.53
CA ALA A 160 -18.86 -2.82 2.21
C ALA A 160 -17.52 -3.61 2.23
N GLY A 161 -16.70 -3.42 3.25
CA GLY A 161 -15.38 -4.02 3.40
C GLY A 161 -14.28 -3.22 2.71
N THR A 162 -13.05 -3.42 3.12
CA THR A 162 -11.86 -2.85 2.50
C THR A 162 -11.60 -3.51 1.14
N LEU A 163 -11.66 -2.75 0.05
CA LEU A 163 -11.30 -3.23 -1.27
C LEU A 163 -9.81 -3.50 -1.32
N THR A 164 -9.43 -4.77 -1.40
CA THR A 164 -8.07 -5.24 -1.26
C THR A 164 -7.58 -5.88 -2.55
N PHE A 165 -6.38 -5.50 -2.96
CA PHE A 165 -5.68 -6.06 -4.10
C PHE A 165 -4.39 -6.75 -3.65
N ILE A 166 -4.14 -7.93 -4.21
CA ILE A 166 -2.86 -8.62 -4.16
C ILE A 166 -2.38 -8.79 -5.60
N LEU A 167 -1.29 -8.15 -5.89
CA LEU A 167 -0.74 -7.96 -7.22
C LEU A 167 0.64 -8.58 -7.31
N LYS A 168 0.99 -9.10 -8.48
CA LYS A 168 2.32 -9.64 -8.75
C LYS A 168 2.96 -8.92 -9.92
N LYS A 169 4.22 -8.50 -9.75
CA LYS A 169 5.05 -8.07 -10.87
C LYS A 169 5.43 -9.30 -11.69
N THR A 170 5.12 -9.27 -12.98
CA THR A 170 5.56 -10.30 -13.94
C THR A 170 6.90 -9.87 -14.53
N SER A 171 7.72 -10.84 -14.87
CA SER A 171 9.00 -10.66 -15.56
C SER A 171 8.78 -10.10 -16.95
#